data_80480cedab218448f347f2a5ecf21cd9
#
_entry.id   80480cedab218448f347f2a5ecf21cd9
#
_cell.length_a   1.000
_cell.length_b   1.000
_cell.length_c   1.000
_cell.angle_alpha   90.00
_cell.angle_beta   90.00
_cell.angle_gamma   90.00
#
_symmetry.space_group_name_H-M   'P 1'
#
loop_
_entity.id
_entity.type
_entity.pdbx_description
1 polymer ?
#
loop_
_entity_poly.entity_id
_entity_poly.type
_entity_poly.pdbx_seq_one_letter_code
_entity_poly.pdbx_strand_id
1 'polypeptide(L)'
;MASTLTGLNQRGSRWYLNIVVPPDLRAAYGKRAMNIALGTSDRRAATLLGTVKRAEWLAAFEAKRSELNPSPVDAITPDMAALLAERTRAVVLGRDDNIRADLSLLADIARVHRVRSQLSIPDAGIIDSRIDDLSGATEEEREALADLNAFRDGKAAVSLAGQNLAAVLPLVQAEAAKLGVSFDVKTPGARGALLACLKAYRTAHKEVTLRDTGEVIDTPMVLTAPKALKPAKPRTLRDVFDKWKTSGDSPRSADSIGAYERALKQFEGQQKGLALAAITREVGDTYRTWLRENCTTPKTARDRLTAIKSLLKYAHETLEWLPKQPWRGLDIKAPTTNKRRPWTTEELKALFAAPLHTAYALPDARYGGREAAYWIPLLGLFTGTRLGELCQLKTADVQKVEGIDVLVLTNEGEGQSIKSDAGHRSVPIHSELIRLGFLTYVEAIRKTRSDSLWPSLPLREGKPSDLFGRWFKDHRNALGLTGTRPDFHCFRHTVRAPMRRAGFSEATQDKVTGHKIKGSIGTVVYDHWTLKEVQEAVEAIQYPALRLPVVAP
;
A
#
# COMPACT_ATOMS: atom_id res chain seq x y z
N MET A 1 31.67 16.89 25.39
CA MET A 1 30.98 17.55 26.52
C MET A 1 29.85 16.65 26.96
N ALA A 2 29.89 16.10 28.17
CA ALA A 2 28.83 15.23 28.67
C ALA A 2 27.58 16.10 28.95
N SER A 3 26.47 15.85 28.27
CA SER A 3 25.21 16.55 28.52
C SER A 3 24.76 16.26 29.94
N THR A 4 24.62 17.32 30.75
CA THR A 4 24.11 17.22 32.13
C THR A 4 22.66 16.79 32.08
N LEU A 5 22.32 15.64 32.69
CA LEU A 5 20.96 15.16 32.81
C LEU A 5 20.12 16.19 33.59
N THR A 6 19.12 16.79 32.92
CA THR A 6 18.24 17.79 33.52
C THR A 6 17.44 17.18 34.67
N GLY A 7 17.38 17.84 35.82
CA GLY A 7 16.62 17.37 37.00
C GLY A 7 17.39 16.45 37.95
N LEU A 8 18.70 16.25 37.73
CA LEU A 8 19.56 15.52 38.66
C LEU A 8 19.98 16.46 39.79
N ASN A 9 19.62 16.15 41.02
CA ASN A 9 19.90 16.99 42.20
C ASN A 9 20.57 16.15 43.31
N GLN A 10 21.55 16.75 43.99
CA GLN A 10 22.19 16.14 45.15
C GLN A 10 21.58 16.68 46.43
N ARG A 11 21.28 15.79 47.35
CA ARG A 11 20.86 16.13 48.74
C ARG A 11 21.72 15.35 49.73
N GLY A 12 22.55 16.07 50.45
CA GLY A 12 23.59 15.44 51.26
C GLY A 12 24.56 14.65 50.37
N SER A 13 24.83 13.40 50.75
CA SER A 13 25.68 12.49 49.97
C SER A 13 24.96 11.69 48.88
N ARG A 14 23.65 11.86 48.70
CA ARG A 14 22.84 11.03 47.77
C ARG A 14 22.27 11.84 46.61
N TRP A 15 22.17 11.19 45.44
CA TRP A 15 21.61 11.78 44.22
C TRP A 15 20.14 11.41 44.08
N TYR A 16 19.35 12.39 43.57
CA TYR A 16 17.93 12.28 43.30
C TYR A 16 17.63 12.76 41.87
N LEU A 17 16.68 12.13 41.22
CA LEU A 17 16.13 12.59 39.94
C LEU A 17 14.77 13.23 40.21
N ASN A 18 14.62 14.49 39.77
CA ASN A 18 13.34 15.20 39.74
C ASN A 18 12.76 15.13 38.33
N ILE A 19 11.57 14.56 38.19
CA ILE A 19 10.85 14.48 36.92
C ILE A 19 9.55 15.24 37.06
N VAL A 20 9.36 16.27 36.23
CA VAL A 20 8.13 17.07 36.20
C VAL A 20 7.01 16.25 35.58
N VAL A 21 5.87 16.13 36.27
CA VAL A 21 4.67 15.50 35.74
C VAL A 21 4.01 16.46 34.75
N PRO A 22 3.74 16.01 33.50
CA PRO A 22 3.06 16.81 32.49
C PRO A 22 1.73 17.39 33.02
N PRO A 23 1.36 18.63 32.64
CA PRO A 23 0.15 19.29 33.17
C PRO A 23 -1.14 18.46 33.01
N ASP A 24 -1.29 17.77 31.87
CA ASP A 24 -2.41 16.91 31.53
C ASP A 24 -2.53 15.64 32.41
N LEU A 25 -1.42 15.22 33.02
CA LEU A 25 -1.37 14.04 33.88
C LEU A 25 -1.38 14.34 35.38
N ARG A 26 -1.32 15.63 35.78
CA ARG A 26 -1.21 16.01 37.20
C ARG A 26 -2.38 15.55 38.04
N ALA A 27 -3.60 15.57 37.46
CA ALA A 27 -4.78 15.05 38.13
C ALA A 27 -4.69 13.55 38.41
N ALA A 28 -4.14 12.77 37.49
CA ALA A 28 -3.99 11.33 37.63
C ALA A 28 -2.89 10.92 38.62
N TYR A 29 -1.81 11.71 38.70
CA TYR A 29 -0.68 11.42 39.60
C TYR A 29 -0.77 12.15 40.95
N GLY A 30 -1.65 13.13 41.11
CA GLY A 30 -1.81 13.91 42.36
C GLY A 30 -0.61 14.76 42.73
N LYS A 31 0.40 14.89 41.81
CA LYS A 31 1.70 15.55 42.08
C LYS A 31 2.15 16.35 40.88
N ARG A 32 2.91 17.43 41.16
CA ARG A 32 3.52 18.25 40.09
C ARG A 32 4.88 17.72 39.62
N ALA A 33 5.57 16.95 40.45
CA ALA A 33 6.87 16.36 40.12
C ALA A 33 7.08 15.09 40.95
N MET A 34 7.90 14.18 40.42
CA MET A 34 8.35 12.96 41.08
C MET A 34 9.81 13.13 41.50
N ASN A 35 10.10 12.90 42.78
CA ASN A 35 11.46 12.87 43.33
C ASN A 35 11.88 11.42 43.56
N ILE A 36 12.87 10.95 42.81
CA ILE A 36 13.30 9.54 42.83
C ILE A 36 14.71 9.47 43.38
N ALA A 37 14.88 8.74 44.47
CA ALA A 37 16.19 8.44 45.04
C ALA A 37 16.95 7.47 44.12
N LEU A 38 18.19 7.78 43.76
CA LEU A 38 19.01 6.95 42.86
C LEU A 38 19.93 5.96 43.60
N GLY A 39 19.93 6.00 44.96
CA GLY A 39 20.66 5.03 45.79
C GLY A 39 22.20 5.12 45.71
N THR A 40 22.74 6.16 45.11
CA THR A 40 24.19 6.30 44.94
C THR A 40 24.69 7.70 45.33
N SER A 41 25.95 7.79 45.76
CA SER A 41 26.68 9.02 45.98
C SER A 41 27.60 9.39 44.80
N ASP A 42 27.83 8.46 43.89
CA ASP A 42 28.66 8.68 42.69
C ASP A 42 27.88 9.39 41.59
N ARG A 43 28.41 10.48 41.03
CA ARG A 43 27.77 11.31 40.02
C ARG A 43 27.62 10.60 38.67
N ARG A 44 28.57 9.73 38.27
CA ARG A 44 28.51 9.03 36.99
C ARG A 44 27.45 7.93 37.04
N ALA A 45 27.44 7.15 38.14
CA ALA A 45 26.40 6.15 38.39
C ALA A 45 25.03 6.82 38.49
N ALA A 46 24.89 7.96 39.17
CA ALA A 46 23.65 8.73 39.25
C ALA A 46 23.15 9.21 37.89
N THR A 47 24.06 9.65 37.00
CA THR A 47 23.70 10.07 35.63
C THR A 47 23.16 8.89 34.83
N LEU A 48 23.80 7.73 34.89
CA LEU A 48 23.36 6.52 34.19
C LEU A 48 21.98 6.02 34.71
N LEU A 49 21.87 5.84 36.03
CA LEU A 49 20.62 5.41 36.68
C LEU A 49 19.49 6.41 36.44
N GLY A 50 19.80 7.71 36.53
CA GLY A 50 18.84 8.77 36.26
C GLY A 50 18.34 8.78 34.82
N THR A 51 19.19 8.46 33.85
CA THR A 51 18.78 8.34 32.44
C THR A 51 17.81 7.18 32.25
N VAL A 52 18.10 6.02 32.83
CA VAL A 52 17.22 4.84 32.78
C VAL A 52 15.87 5.15 33.45
N LYS A 53 15.91 5.67 34.70
CA LYS A 53 14.69 6.02 35.43
C LYS A 53 13.86 7.10 34.74
N ARG A 54 14.49 8.05 34.09
CA ARG A 54 13.77 9.05 33.29
C ARG A 54 13.07 8.43 32.09
N ALA A 55 13.71 7.51 31.37
CA ALA A 55 13.10 6.80 30.25
C ALA A 55 11.89 5.95 30.72
N GLU A 56 12.00 5.26 31.86
CA GLU A 56 10.90 4.50 32.47
C GLU A 56 9.69 5.40 32.78
N TRP A 57 9.93 6.57 33.41
CA TRP A 57 8.86 7.51 33.76
C TRP A 57 8.23 8.19 32.55
N LEU A 58 9.02 8.54 31.53
CA LEU A 58 8.48 9.08 30.28
C LEU A 58 7.57 8.04 29.59
N ALA A 59 7.98 6.77 29.58
CA ALA A 59 7.15 5.69 29.09
C ALA A 59 5.87 5.50 29.92
N ALA A 60 5.96 5.60 31.25
CA ALA A 60 4.82 5.56 32.14
C ALA A 60 3.83 6.72 31.92
N PHE A 61 4.33 7.93 31.66
CA PHE A 61 3.47 9.07 31.31
C PHE A 61 2.73 8.87 29.99
N GLU A 62 3.40 8.34 28.96
CA GLU A 62 2.74 8.02 27.69
C GLU A 62 1.72 6.90 27.84
N ALA A 63 2.03 5.86 28.61
CA ALA A 63 1.08 4.78 28.91
C ALA A 63 -0.16 5.32 29.65
N LYS A 64 0.04 6.20 30.65
CA LYS A 64 -1.08 6.80 31.39
C LYS A 64 -1.91 7.75 30.52
N ARG A 65 -1.26 8.48 29.62
CA ARG A 65 -1.96 9.34 28.64
C ARG A 65 -2.82 8.51 27.69
N SER A 66 -2.29 7.39 27.20
CA SER A 66 -3.01 6.45 26.35
C SER A 66 -4.19 5.80 27.08
N GLU A 67 -4.04 5.46 28.37
CA GLU A 67 -5.11 4.92 29.22
C GLU A 67 -6.25 5.95 29.44
N LEU A 68 -5.88 7.22 29.67
CA LEU A 68 -6.86 8.29 29.88
C LEU A 68 -7.58 8.71 28.60
N ASN A 69 -6.92 8.57 27.44
CA ASN A 69 -7.44 8.89 26.13
C ASN A 69 -7.24 7.70 25.18
N PRO A 70 -7.98 6.58 25.39
CA PRO A 70 -7.82 5.40 24.55
C PRO A 70 -8.26 5.68 23.11
N SER A 71 -7.50 5.16 22.16
CA SER A 71 -7.79 5.34 20.73
C SER A 71 -8.72 4.24 20.20
N PRO A 72 -9.68 4.57 19.32
CA PRO A 72 -10.49 3.57 18.66
C PRO A 72 -9.62 2.69 17.75
N VAL A 73 -10.05 1.43 17.56
CA VAL A 73 -9.41 0.46 16.66
C VAL A 73 -10.41 0.01 15.60
N ASP A 74 -9.90 -0.27 14.40
CA ASP A 74 -10.74 -0.69 13.26
C ASP A 74 -11.33 -2.10 13.45
N ALA A 75 -10.63 -2.97 14.18
CA ALA A 75 -11.07 -4.32 14.53
C ALA A 75 -10.34 -4.84 15.78
N ILE A 76 -11.00 -5.71 16.53
CA ILE A 76 -10.39 -6.48 17.62
C ILE A 76 -9.81 -7.76 17.01
N THR A 77 -8.48 -7.84 16.95
CA THR A 77 -7.79 -9.01 16.39
C THR A 77 -7.87 -10.21 17.33
N PRO A 78 -7.70 -11.47 16.85
CA PRO A 78 -7.62 -12.65 17.70
C PRO A 78 -6.54 -12.54 18.81
N ASP A 79 -5.38 -11.99 18.50
CA ASP A 79 -4.29 -11.79 19.47
C ASP A 79 -4.68 -10.79 20.56
N MET A 80 -5.37 -9.70 20.20
CA MET A 80 -5.91 -8.75 21.16
C MET A 80 -7.00 -9.38 22.04
N ALA A 81 -7.86 -10.21 21.45
CA ALA A 81 -8.89 -10.93 22.20
C ALA A 81 -8.28 -11.92 23.21
N ALA A 82 -7.24 -12.65 22.81
CA ALA A 82 -6.50 -13.55 23.70
C ALA A 82 -5.81 -12.78 24.85
N LEU A 83 -5.13 -11.68 24.53
CA LEU A 83 -4.50 -10.83 25.54
C LEU A 83 -5.52 -10.26 26.55
N LEU A 84 -6.68 -9.77 26.08
CA LEU A 84 -7.74 -9.27 26.96
C LEU A 84 -8.32 -10.39 27.85
N ALA A 85 -8.43 -11.61 27.33
CA ALA A 85 -8.88 -12.77 28.11
C ALA A 85 -7.89 -13.14 29.21
N GLU A 86 -6.59 -13.19 28.92
CA GLU A 86 -5.53 -13.42 29.91
C GLU A 86 -5.50 -12.33 30.98
N ARG A 87 -5.61 -11.06 30.57
CA ARG A 87 -5.69 -9.95 31.52
C ARG A 87 -6.94 -10.02 32.40
N THR A 88 -8.09 -10.41 31.83
CA THR A 88 -9.32 -10.64 32.57
C THR A 88 -9.12 -11.70 33.68
N ARG A 89 -8.46 -12.81 33.32
CA ARG A 89 -8.12 -13.87 34.31
C ARG A 89 -7.17 -13.34 35.38
N ALA A 90 -6.09 -12.67 34.98
CA ALA A 90 -5.10 -12.11 35.92
C ALA A 90 -5.71 -11.09 36.88
N VAL A 91 -6.63 -10.24 36.42
CA VAL A 91 -7.32 -9.26 37.30
C VAL A 91 -8.22 -9.93 38.33
N VAL A 92 -8.94 -10.98 37.96
CA VAL A 92 -9.80 -11.71 38.90
C VAL A 92 -8.96 -12.39 39.98
N LEU A 93 -7.90 -13.11 39.56
CA LEU A 93 -7.00 -13.79 40.51
C LEU A 93 -6.23 -12.80 41.40
N GLY A 94 -5.74 -11.68 40.84
CA GLY A 94 -5.04 -10.65 41.59
C GLY A 94 -5.95 -9.90 42.59
N ARG A 95 -7.26 -9.79 42.30
CA ARG A 95 -8.21 -9.28 43.29
C ARG A 95 -8.38 -10.25 44.47
N ASP A 96 -8.39 -11.54 44.20
CA ASP A 96 -8.44 -12.57 45.23
C ASP A 96 -7.15 -12.55 46.07
N ASP A 97 -5.96 -12.42 45.45
CA ASP A 97 -4.70 -12.27 46.20
C ASP A 97 -4.73 -11.07 47.14
N ASN A 98 -5.24 -9.92 46.68
CA ASN A 98 -5.35 -8.73 47.51
C ASN A 98 -6.33 -8.93 48.69
N ILE A 99 -7.43 -9.63 48.47
CA ILE A 99 -8.39 -9.95 49.56
C ILE A 99 -7.73 -10.86 50.58
N ARG A 100 -7.02 -11.91 50.16
CA ARG A 100 -6.34 -12.87 51.07
C ARG A 100 -5.19 -12.25 51.84
N ALA A 101 -4.52 -11.23 51.26
CA ALA A 101 -3.42 -10.52 51.90
C ALA A 101 -3.87 -9.44 52.88
N ASP A 102 -5.12 -8.99 52.82
CA ASP A 102 -5.67 -7.93 53.69
C ASP A 102 -6.58 -8.51 54.78
N LEU A 103 -6.00 -8.75 55.96
CA LEU A 103 -6.70 -9.32 57.10
C LEU A 103 -7.87 -8.44 57.56
N SER A 104 -7.82 -7.12 57.37
CA SER A 104 -8.93 -6.23 57.73
C SER A 104 -10.12 -6.42 56.77
N LEU A 105 -9.83 -6.64 55.49
CA LEU A 105 -10.85 -6.92 54.49
C LEU A 105 -11.49 -8.29 54.68
N LEU A 106 -10.73 -9.31 55.11
CA LEU A 106 -11.26 -10.62 55.48
C LEU A 106 -12.21 -10.53 56.67
N ALA A 107 -11.83 -9.79 57.71
CA ALA A 107 -12.69 -9.54 58.87
C ALA A 107 -14.00 -8.82 58.49
N ASP A 108 -13.95 -7.85 57.55
CA ASP A 108 -15.15 -7.19 57.06
C ASP A 108 -16.06 -8.13 56.24
N ILE A 109 -15.47 -9.03 55.44
CA ILE A 109 -16.21 -10.07 54.70
C ILE A 109 -16.91 -11.01 55.69
N ALA A 110 -16.21 -11.49 56.72
CA ALA A 110 -16.78 -12.33 57.77
C ALA A 110 -17.92 -11.62 58.53
N ARG A 111 -17.75 -10.33 58.84
CA ARG A 111 -18.80 -9.53 59.47
C ARG A 111 -20.06 -9.44 58.60
N VAL A 112 -19.92 -9.18 57.28
CA VAL A 112 -21.05 -9.15 56.35
C VAL A 112 -21.68 -10.52 56.19
N HIS A 113 -20.89 -11.59 56.15
CA HIS A 113 -21.38 -12.97 56.08
C HIS A 113 -22.21 -13.32 57.32
N ARG A 114 -21.71 -13.00 58.50
CA ARG A 114 -22.43 -13.20 59.80
C ARG A 114 -23.77 -12.46 59.80
N VAL A 115 -23.83 -11.19 59.38
CA VAL A 115 -25.09 -10.44 59.32
C VAL A 115 -26.08 -11.09 58.33
N ARG A 116 -25.62 -11.68 57.24
CA ARG A 116 -26.48 -12.40 56.30
C ARG A 116 -26.95 -13.75 56.81
N SER A 117 -26.11 -14.47 57.55
CA SER A 117 -26.46 -15.77 58.14
C SER A 117 -27.29 -15.65 59.43
N GLN A 118 -27.19 -14.52 60.13
CA GLN A 118 -27.91 -14.25 61.41
C GLN A 118 -29.41 -13.97 61.25
N LEU A 119 -30.01 -14.15 60.14
CA LEU A 119 -31.47 -14.28 60.08
C LEU A 119 -31.98 -15.54 60.78
N SER A 120 -31.11 -16.35 61.44
CA SER A 120 -31.51 -17.62 62.02
C SER A 120 -30.74 -18.13 63.28
N ILE A 121 -29.72 -17.44 63.88
CA ILE A 121 -28.98 -18.00 65.04
C ILE A 121 -28.56 -16.91 66.08
N PRO A 122 -28.68 -17.15 67.44
CA PRO A 122 -28.33 -16.21 68.49
C PRO A 122 -26.81 -16.06 68.69
N ASP A 123 -26.45 -14.88 69.14
CA ASP A 123 -25.16 -14.30 69.46
C ASP A 123 -24.19 -15.22 70.25
N ALA A 124 -23.15 -15.73 69.58
CA ALA A 124 -21.96 -16.26 70.26
C ALA A 124 -20.86 -15.20 70.07
N GLY A 125 -20.41 -14.63 71.18
CA GLY A 125 -19.44 -13.55 71.21
C GLY A 125 -18.18 -13.86 70.38
N ILE A 126 -17.70 -12.86 69.62
CA ILE A 126 -16.51 -12.95 68.83
C ILE A 126 -15.30 -13.10 69.73
N ILE A 127 -14.67 -14.26 69.73
CA ILE A 127 -13.30 -14.43 70.21
C ILE A 127 -12.42 -14.16 68.97
N ASP A 128 -11.71 -13.03 68.96
CA ASP A 128 -10.64 -12.81 68.01
C ASP A 128 -9.55 -13.85 68.28
N SER A 129 -9.53 -14.90 67.49
CA SER A 129 -8.64 -16.05 67.68
C SER A 129 -7.25 -15.82 67.08
N ARG A 130 -6.96 -14.62 66.66
CA ARG A 130 -5.61 -14.26 66.14
C ARG A 130 -4.68 -14.08 67.34
N ILE A 131 -3.67 -14.95 67.37
CA ILE A 131 -2.63 -14.90 68.41
C ILE A 131 -1.52 -13.90 68.00
N ASP A 132 -1.30 -13.74 66.71
CA ASP A 132 -0.35 -12.81 66.11
C ASP A 132 -0.65 -12.61 64.57
N ASP A 133 0.06 -11.68 63.91
CA ASP A 133 -0.06 -11.42 62.45
C ASP A 133 0.39 -12.59 61.58
N LEU A 134 1.00 -13.64 62.12
CA LEU A 134 1.47 -14.83 61.41
C LEU A 134 0.41 -15.95 61.41
N SER A 135 -0.66 -15.84 62.21
CA SER A 135 -1.72 -16.86 62.32
C SER A 135 -2.62 -16.95 61.07
N GLY A 136 -2.53 -15.98 60.14
CA GLY A 136 -3.34 -15.96 58.92
C GLY A 136 -4.85 -15.73 59.18
N ALA A 137 -5.69 -16.13 58.22
CA ALA A 137 -7.14 -15.99 58.30
C ALA A 137 -7.76 -16.99 59.30
N THR A 138 -8.71 -16.54 60.11
CA THR A 138 -9.52 -17.40 60.99
C THR A 138 -10.42 -18.36 60.21
N GLU A 139 -10.96 -19.38 60.82
CA GLU A 139 -11.86 -20.33 60.16
C GLU A 139 -13.12 -19.65 59.63
N GLU A 140 -13.71 -18.75 60.44
CA GLU A 140 -14.88 -17.96 60.03
C GLU A 140 -14.59 -17.06 58.84
N GLU A 141 -13.41 -16.43 58.78
CA GLU A 141 -12.98 -15.62 57.66
C GLU A 141 -12.77 -16.46 56.38
N ARG A 142 -12.23 -17.67 56.51
CA ARG A 142 -12.07 -18.60 55.38
C ARG A 142 -13.40 -19.10 54.85
N GLU A 143 -14.34 -19.50 55.75
CA GLU A 143 -15.69 -19.92 55.38
C GLU A 143 -16.45 -18.79 54.66
N ALA A 144 -16.43 -17.58 55.23
CA ALA A 144 -17.08 -16.42 54.63
C ALA A 144 -16.52 -16.06 53.27
N LEU A 145 -15.20 -16.17 53.06
CA LEU A 145 -14.55 -15.96 51.78
C LEU A 145 -14.94 -17.07 50.78
N ALA A 146 -14.93 -18.33 51.20
CA ALA A 146 -15.31 -19.47 50.36
C ALA A 146 -16.76 -19.37 49.87
N ASP A 147 -17.70 -18.98 50.74
CA ASP A 147 -19.09 -18.75 50.37
C ASP A 147 -19.25 -17.59 49.36
N LEU A 148 -18.51 -16.50 49.57
CA LEU A 148 -18.48 -15.37 48.64
C LEU A 148 -17.92 -15.78 47.25
N ASN A 149 -16.87 -16.58 47.24
CA ASN A 149 -16.24 -17.06 46.01
C ASN A 149 -17.13 -18.07 45.28
N ALA A 150 -17.79 -18.99 45.98
CA ALA A 150 -18.77 -19.92 45.42
C ALA A 150 -19.96 -19.18 44.79
N PHE A 151 -20.45 -18.11 45.44
CA PHE A 151 -21.49 -17.27 44.87
C PHE A 151 -21.03 -16.55 43.57
N ARG A 152 -19.81 -16.01 43.57
CA ARG A 152 -19.23 -15.37 42.38
C ARG A 152 -19.02 -16.36 41.22
N ASP A 153 -18.54 -17.56 41.54
CA ASP A 153 -18.38 -18.64 40.58
C ASP A 153 -19.72 -19.06 39.95
N GLY A 154 -20.76 -19.24 40.78
CA GLY A 154 -22.11 -19.52 40.32
C GLY A 154 -22.65 -18.44 39.37
N LYS A 155 -22.47 -17.17 39.73
CA LYS A 155 -22.83 -16.05 38.84
C LYS A 155 -22.06 -16.06 37.53
N ALA A 156 -20.77 -16.33 37.55
CA ALA A 156 -19.94 -16.42 36.36
C ALA A 156 -20.38 -17.59 35.46
N ALA A 157 -20.75 -18.74 36.05
CA ALA A 157 -21.29 -19.89 35.34
C ALA A 157 -22.61 -19.58 34.64
N VAL A 158 -23.56 -18.95 35.32
CA VAL A 158 -24.85 -18.52 34.73
C VAL A 158 -24.62 -17.51 33.61
N SER A 159 -23.73 -16.54 33.80
CA SER A 159 -23.40 -15.56 32.77
C SER A 159 -22.82 -16.21 31.52
N LEU A 160 -21.93 -17.21 31.68
CA LEU A 160 -21.38 -17.94 30.55
C LEU A 160 -22.41 -18.79 29.82
N ALA A 161 -23.25 -19.53 30.59
CA ALA A 161 -24.32 -20.36 30.03
C ALA A 161 -25.32 -19.53 29.21
N GLY A 162 -25.69 -18.35 29.71
CA GLY A 162 -26.56 -17.40 29.02
C GLY A 162 -25.82 -16.49 27.99
N GLN A 163 -24.52 -16.65 27.80
CA GLN A 163 -23.69 -15.75 26.97
C GLN A 163 -23.92 -14.25 27.29
N ASN A 164 -24.10 -13.93 28.58
CA ASN A 164 -24.30 -12.56 29.04
C ASN A 164 -22.97 -11.78 29.02
N LEU A 165 -22.66 -11.19 27.89
CA LEU A 165 -21.41 -10.45 27.64
C LEU A 165 -21.33 -9.15 28.48
N ALA A 166 -22.48 -8.61 28.93
CA ALA A 166 -22.49 -7.43 29.79
C ALA A 166 -21.81 -7.67 31.15
N ALA A 167 -21.76 -8.92 31.61
CA ALA A 167 -21.10 -9.29 32.87
C ALA A 167 -19.59 -8.96 32.88
N VAL A 168 -18.92 -8.98 31.74
CA VAL A 168 -17.47 -8.71 31.63
C VAL A 168 -17.15 -7.41 30.91
N LEU A 169 -18.11 -6.76 30.28
CA LEU A 169 -17.89 -5.57 29.47
C LEU A 169 -17.14 -4.44 30.19
N PRO A 170 -17.51 -4.04 31.43
CA PRO A 170 -16.81 -2.98 32.16
C PRO A 170 -15.34 -3.35 32.45
N LEU A 171 -15.09 -4.62 32.78
CA LEU A 171 -13.74 -5.12 33.06
C LEU A 171 -12.89 -5.10 31.77
N VAL A 172 -13.46 -5.58 30.66
CA VAL A 172 -12.76 -5.61 29.36
C VAL A 172 -12.47 -4.19 28.86
N GLN A 173 -13.41 -3.27 29.03
CA GLN A 173 -13.20 -1.84 28.68
C GLN A 173 -12.07 -1.22 29.52
N ALA A 174 -12.04 -1.47 30.79
CA ALA A 174 -10.98 -0.99 31.70
C ALA A 174 -9.60 -1.57 31.32
N GLU A 175 -9.53 -2.87 31.01
CA GLU A 175 -8.28 -3.51 30.63
C GLU A 175 -7.82 -3.09 29.20
N ALA A 176 -8.74 -2.88 28.27
CA ALA A 176 -8.44 -2.33 26.95
C ALA A 176 -7.91 -0.89 27.05
N ALA A 177 -8.51 -0.05 27.91
CA ALA A 177 -8.05 1.32 28.15
C ALA A 177 -6.61 1.35 28.68
N LYS A 178 -6.22 0.45 29.58
CA LYS A 178 -4.84 0.29 30.07
C LYS A 178 -3.86 -0.07 28.93
N LEU A 179 -4.36 -0.65 27.83
CA LEU A 179 -3.61 -0.91 26.60
C LEU A 179 -3.67 0.25 25.61
N GLY A 180 -4.33 1.36 25.96
CA GLY A 180 -4.52 2.52 25.07
C GLY A 180 -5.60 2.32 24.01
N VAL A 181 -6.47 1.32 24.15
CA VAL A 181 -7.49 0.94 23.17
C VAL A 181 -8.89 1.27 23.70
N SER A 182 -9.68 2.02 22.91
CA SER A 182 -11.11 2.23 23.16
C SER A 182 -11.89 1.01 22.67
N PHE A 183 -12.47 0.25 23.62
CA PHE A 183 -13.24 -0.95 23.30
C PHE A 183 -14.71 -0.59 23.07
N ASP A 184 -15.16 -0.67 21.82
CA ASP A 184 -16.57 -0.52 21.43
C ASP A 184 -17.15 -1.89 21.03
N VAL A 185 -18.33 -2.21 21.54
CA VAL A 185 -19.06 -3.45 21.22
C VAL A 185 -19.44 -3.58 19.74
N LYS A 186 -19.48 -2.45 19.02
CA LYS A 186 -19.78 -2.40 17.59
C LYS A 186 -18.55 -2.68 16.71
N THR A 187 -17.36 -2.66 17.27
CA THR A 187 -16.11 -2.93 16.53
C THR A 187 -16.10 -4.37 16.03
N PRO A 188 -15.72 -4.63 14.78
CA PRO A 188 -15.53 -5.99 14.28
C PRO A 188 -14.63 -6.81 15.21
N GLY A 189 -15.05 -8.06 15.54
CA GLY A 189 -14.33 -8.94 16.48
C GLY A 189 -14.65 -8.72 17.97
N ALA A 190 -15.30 -7.63 18.37
CA ALA A 190 -15.59 -7.32 19.78
C ALA A 190 -16.42 -8.40 20.47
N ARG A 191 -17.46 -8.95 19.79
CA ARG A 191 -18.27 -10.03 20.35
C ARG A 191 -17.44 -11.29 20.65
N GLY A 192 -16.54 -11.66 19.72
CA GLY A 192 -15.64 -12.80 19.92
C GLY A 192 -14.68 -12.59 21.11
N ALA A 193 -14.13 -11.40 21.24
CA ALA A 193 -13.26 -11.01 22.34
C ALA A 193 -14.01 -11.04 23.70
N LEU A 194 -15.21 -10.47 23.76
CA LEU A 194 -16.04 -10.52 24.97
C LEU A 194 -16.38 -11.96 25.38
N LEU A 195 -16.66 -12.85 24.43
CA LEU A 195 -16.92 -14.26 24.73
C LEU A 195 -15.65 -14.96 25.25
N ALA A 196 -14.47 -14.65 24.69
CA ALA A 196 -13.20 -15.16 25.20
C ALA A 196 -12.93 -14.67 26.64
N CYS A 197 -13.14 -13.37 26.88
CA CYS A 197 -13.01 -12.79 28.21
C CYS A 197 -14.02 -13.38 29.21
N LEU A 198 -15.26 -13.66 28.81
CA LEU A 198 -16.28 -14.28 29.67
C LEU A 198 -15.89 -15.72 30.03
N LYS A 199 -15.31 -16.49 29.12
CA LYS A 199 -14.73 -17.81 29.40
C LYS A 199 -13.58 -17.71 30.38
N ALA A 200 -12.66 -16.78 30.18
CA ALA A 200 -11.54 -16.54 31.10
C ALA A 200 -12.00 -16.08 32.49
N TYR A 201 -13.00 -15.22 32.53
CA TYR A 201 -13.65 -14.76 33.78
C TYR A 201 -14.25 -15.94 34.57
N ARG A 202 -14.96 -16.84 33.88
CA ARG A 202 -15.51 -18.06 34.50
C ARG A 202 -14.40 -19.00 35.00
N THR A 203 -13.34 -19.20 34.20
CA THR A 203 -12.19 -20.02 34.57
C THR A 203 -11.52 -19.46 35.84
N ALA A 204 -11.27 -18.14 35.85
CA ALA A 204 -10.64 -17.48 36.99
C ALA A 204 -11.46 -17.62 38.29
N HIS A 205 -12.79 -17.46 38.24
CA HIS A 205 -13.63 -17.67 39.45
C HIS A 205 -13.65 -19.13 39.94
N LYS A 206 -13.60 -20.10 39.01
CA LYS A 206 -13.41 -21.51 39.40
C LYS A 206 -12.04 -21.74 40.03
N GLU A 207 -10.99 -21.11 39.55
CA GLU A 207 -9.64 -21.18 40.12
C GLU A 207 -9.57 -20.54 41.51
N VAL A 208 -10.31 -19.44 41.75
CA VAL A 208 -10.44 -18.83 43.05
C VAL A 208 -11.11 -19.80 44.05
N THR A 209 -12.18 -20.51 43.68
CA THR A 209 -12.80 -21.51 44.54
C THR A 209 -11.91 -22.72 44.81
N LEU A 210 -11.02 -23.09 43.88
CA LEU A 210 -10.01 -24.12 44.12
C LEU A 210 -8.95 -23.67 45.15
N ARG A 211 -8.60 -22.39 45.19
CA ARG A 211 -7.70 -21.83 46.21
C ARG A 211 -8.32 -21.91 47.63
N ASP A 212 -9.64 -21.85 47.75
CA ASP A 212 -10.32 -22.00 49.04
C ASP A 212 -10.14 -23.41 49.62
N THR A 213 -9.86 -24.42 48.78
CA THR A 213 -9.55 -25.79 49.20
C THR A 213 -8.05 -26.04 49.41
N GLY A 214 -7.21 -25.00 49.27
CA GLY A 214 -5.76 -25.09 49.46
C GLY A 214 -4.96 -25.41 48.22
N GLU A 215 -5.60 -25.44 47.03
CA GLU A 215 -4.88 -25.61 45.77
C GLU A 215 -3.98 -24.40 45.46
N VAL A 216 -2.74 -24.68 45.07
CA VAL A 216 -1.76 -23.63 44.70
C VAL A 216 -1.99 -23.23 43.26
N ILE A 217 -2.61 -22.07 43.03
CA ILE A 217 -2.86 -21.49 41.73
C ILE A 217 -2.23 -20.11 41.69
N ASP A 218 -1.18 -19.97 40.89
CA ASP A 218 -0.48 -18.70 40.71
C ASP A 218 -1.31 -17.68 39.90
N THR A 219 -1.27 -16.44 40.36
CA THR A 219 -1.80 -15.34 39.58
C THR A 219 -0.84 -15.01 38.44
N PRO A 220 -1.27 -15.08 37.15
CA PRO A 220 -0.42 -14.73 36.03
C PRO A 220 0.04 -13.28 36.13
N MET A 221 1.32 -13.03 35.81
CA MET A 221 1.78 -11.66 35.64
C MET A 221 0.93 -10.97 34.58
N VAL A 222 0.40 -9.79 34.90
CA VAL A 222 -0.33 -8.98 33.94
C VAL A 222 0.61 -8.62 32.80
N LEU A 223 0.41 -9.23 31.64
CA LEU A 223 1.21 -8.96 30.48
C LEU A 223 1.06 -7.48 30.10
N THR A 224 2.17 -6.76 30.15
CA THR A 224 2.25 -5.46 29.51
C THR A 224 2.11 -5.69 28.01
N ALA A 225 1.38 -4.79 27.33
CA ALA A 225 1.20 -4.89 25.90
C ALA A 225 2.54 -5.16 25.20
N PRO A 226 2.65 -6.19 24.34
CA PRO A 226 3.80 -6.31 23.48
C PRO A 226 3.99 -4.98 22.74
N LYS A 227 5.23 -4.58 22.50
CA LYS A 227 5.58 -3.32 21.82
C LYS A 227 4.85 -3.10 20.47
N ALA A 228 4.19 -4.14 19.98
CA ALA A 228 3.38 -4.19 18.75
C ALA A 228 1.90 -3.76 18.92
N LEU A 229 1.40 -3.54 20.14
CA LEU A 229 0.02 -3.07 20.37
C LEU A 229 -0.10 -1.54 20.53
N LYS A 230 0.89 -0.76 20.07
CA LYS A 230 0.58 0.61 19.66
C LYS A 230 -0.48 0.49 18.56
N PRO A 231 -1.61 1.24 18.65
CA PRO A 231 -2.61 1.21 17.58
C PRO A 231 -1.85 1.37 16.27
N ALA A 232 -1.95 0.39 15.40
CA ALA A 232 -1.30 0.44 14.10
C ALA A 232 -1.78 1.76 13.49
N LYS A 233 -0.84 2.62 13.07
CA LYS A 233 -1.18 3.87 12.39
C LYS A 233 -2.25 3.53 11.36
N PRO A 234 -3.42 4.21 11.37
CA PRO A 234 -4.51 3.82 10.51
C PRO A 234 -4.00 3.73 9.08
N ARG A 235 -4.25 2.59 8.45
CA ARG A 235 -3.83 2.35 7.06
C ARG A 235 -4.40 3.42 6.17
N THR A 236 -3.62 3.87 5.23
CA THR A 236 -3.98 4.91 4.25
C THR A 236 -4.00 4.32 2.83
N LEU A 237 -4.52 5.07 1.88
CA LEU A 237 -4.43 4.68 0.47
C LEU A 237 -2.98 4.71 -0.04
N ARG A 238 -2.09 5.46 0.62
CA ARG A 238 -0.64 5.47 0.36
C ARG A 238 -0.02 4.11 0.67
N ASP A 239 -0.38 3.52 1.79
CA ASP A 239 0.12 2.18 2.17
C ASP A 239 -0.33 1.12 1.15
N VAL A 240 -1.55 1.25 0.62
CA VAL A 240 -2.05 0.40 -0.48
C VAL A 240 -1.22 0.58 -1.75
N PHE A 241 -0.93 1.83 -2.12
CA PHE A 241 -0.11 2.13 -3.30
C PHE A 241 1.31 1.58 -3.18
N ASP A 242 1.94 1.69 -2.01
CA ASP A 242 3.29 1.19 -1.79
C ASP A 242 3.35 -0.35 -1.89
N LYS A 243 2.33 -1.04 -1.40
CA LYS A 243 2.18 -2.49 -1.61
C LYS A 243 1.89 -2.83 -3.08
N TRP A 244 0.97 -2.09 -3.71
CA TRP A 244 0.63 -2.29 -5.12
C TRP A 244 1.84 -2.09 -6.04
N LYS A 245 2.70 -1.10 -5.77
CA LYS A 245 3.89 -0.79 -6.56
C LYS A 245 4.88 -1.96 -6.61
N THR A 246 5.02 -2.70 -5.53
CA THR A 246 5.97 -3.81 -5.37
C THR A 246 5.35 -5.20 -5.59
N SER A 247 4.03 -5.29 -5.83
CA SER A 247 3.30 -6.55 -5.99
C SER A 247 3.23 -6.98 -7.45
N GLY A 248 3.14 -8.28 -7.67
CA GLY A 248 2.95 -8.93 -8.99
C GLY A 248 4.21 -9.62 -9.50
N ASP A 249 4.00 -10.58 -10.42
CA ASP A 249 5.06 -11.43 -10.97
C ASP A 249 5.98 -10.67 -11.94
N SER A 250 5.58 -9.48 -12.38
CA SER A 250 6.36 -8.61 -13.27
C SER A 250 6.42 -7.19 -12.76
N PRO A 251 7.56 -6.50 -12.86
CA PRO A 251 7.70 -5.10 -12.47
C PRO A 251 6.72 -4.21 -13.24
N ARG A 252 6.04 -3.33 -12.52
CA ARG A 252 5.16 -2.34 -13.16
C ARG A 252 5.99 -1.27 -13.87
N SER A 253 5.52 -0.82 -15.03
CA SER A 253 6.22 0.25 -15.76
C SER A 253 6.26 1.55 -14.96
N ALA A 254 7.38 2.28 -15.06
CA ALA A 254 7.57 3.59 -14.43
C ALA A 254 6.44 4.58 -14.79
N ASP A 255 5.94 4.53 -16.02
CA ASP A 255 4.82 5.38 -16.46
C ASP A 255 3.51 5.05 -15.73
N SER A 256 3.23 3.77 -15.53
CA SER A 256 2.05 3.33 -14.75
C SER A 256 2.17 3.78 -13.29
N ILE A 257 3.31 3.51 -12.65
CA ILE A 257 3.57 3.95 -11.27
C ILE A 257 3.41 5.47 -11.17
N GLY A 258 4.01 6.24 -12.07
CA GLY A 258 3.90 7.70 -12.07
C GLY A 258 2.48 8.22 -12.32
N ALA A 259 1.67 7.52 -13.12
CA ALA A 259 0.27 7.89 -13.35
C ALA A 259 -0.59 7.69 -12.08
N TYR A 260 -0.41 6.55 -11.41
CA TYR A 260 -1.10 6.25 -10.15
C TYR A 260 -0.65 7.18 -9.01
N GLU A 261 0.64 7.47 -8.93
CA GLU A 261 1.17 8.39 -7.93
C GLU A 261 0.62 9.81 -8.08
N ARG A 262 0.52 10.32 -9.32
CA ARG A 262 -0.10 11.63 -9.57
C ARG A 262 -1.57 11.66 -9.17
N ALA A 263 -2.31 10.57 -9.44
CA ALA A 263 -3.72 10.46 -9.03
C ALA A 263 -3.84 10.42 -7.50
N LEU A 264 -2.96 9.65 -6.84
CA LEU A 264 -2.93 9.52 -5.39
C LEU A 264 -2.56 10.83 -4.69
N LYS A 265 -1.50 11.52 -5.13
CA LYS A 265 -1.13 12.86 -4.60
C LYS A 265 -2.29 13.86 -4.70
N GLN A 266 -3.03 13.81 -5.79
CA GLN A 266 -4.18 14.68 -5.97
C GLN A 266 -5.33 14.33 -5.01
N PHE A 267 -5.61 13.03 -4.83
CA PHE A 267 -6.60 12.55 -3.86
C PHE A 267 -6.21 12.94 -2.43
N GLU A 268 -4.96 12.71 -2.03
CA GLU A 268 -4.42 13.07 -0.72
C GLU A 268 -4.46 14.59 -0.45
N GLY A 269 -4.27 15.40 -1.49
CA GLY A 269 -4.41 16.84 -1.39
C GLY A 269 -5.83 17.28 -1.05
N GLN A 270 -6.83 16.53 -1.51
CA GLN A 270 -8.25 16.78 -1.23
C GLN A 270 -8.70 16.16 0.11
N GLN A 271 -8.16 14.99 0.45
CA GLN A 271 -8.58 14.16 1.59
C GLN A 271 -7.39 13.93 2.53
N LYS A 272 -6.89 15.03 3.14
CA LYS A 272 -5.69 14.99 4.00
C LYS A 272 -5.87 14.01 5.16
N GLY A 273 -4.96 13.05 5.26
CA GLY A 273 -4.89 12.12 6.40
C GLY A 273 -6.06 11.14 6.51
N LEU A 274 -6.86 10.96 5.45
CA LEU A 274 -8.02 10.08 5.49
C LEU A 274 -7.58 8.61 5.65
N ALA A 275 -8.08 7.94 6.67
CA ALA A 275 -7.87 6.51 6.87
C ALA A 275 -8.55 5.71 5.75
N LEU A 276 -7.94 4.59 5.36
CA LEU A 276 -8.47 3.72 4.29
C LEU A 276 -9.92 3.27 4.58
N ALA A 277 -10.22 2.92 5.83
CA ALA A 277 -11.56 2.49 6.25
C ALA A 277 -12.61 3.61 6.17
N ALA A 278 -12.18 4.89 6.20
CA ALA A 278 -13.05 6.04 6.08
C ALA A 278 -13.33 6.45 4.61
N ILE A 279 -12.74 5.77 3.63
CA ILE A 279 -13.02 6.01 2.21
C ILE A 279 -14.37 5.40 1.85
N THR A 280 -15.43 6.17 2.07
CA THR A 280 -16.82 5.77 1.76
C THR A 280 -17.20 6.05 0.31
N ARG A 281 -18.41 5.64 -0.08
CA ARG A 281 -19.01 5.99 -1.37
C ARG A 281 -19.18 7.50 -1.54
N GLU A 282 -19.58 8.19 -0.48
CA GLU A 282 -19.78 9.64 -0.45
C GLU A 282 -18.48 10.40 -0.73
N VAL A 283 -17.37 9.97 -0.11
CA VAL A 283 -16.03 10.51 -0.42
C VAL A 283 -15.71 10.34 -1.91
N GLY A 284 -16.08 9.20 -2.49
CA GLY A 284 -15.91 8.95 -3.92
C GLY A 284 -16.75 9.87 -4.81
N ASP A 285 -17.99 10.10 -4.47
CA ASP A 285 -18.88 10.99 -5.22
C ASP A 285 -18.38 12.45 -5.15
N THR A 286 -17.95 12.91 -3.98
CA THR A 286 -17.33 14.24 -3.79
C THR A 286 -16.05 14.39 -4.62
N TYR A 287 -15.15 13.38 -4.56
CA TYR A 287 -13.92 13.41 -5.34
C TYR A 287 -14.17 13.35 -6.85
N ARG A 288 -15.17 12.59 -7.31
CA ARG A 288 -15.59 12.53 -8.71
C ARG A 288 -16.05 13.89 -9.22
N THR A 289 -16.87 14.61 -8.42
CA THR A 289 -17.35 15.96 -8.74
C THR A 289 -16.18 16.91 -8.86
N TRP A 290 -15.30 16.92 -7.86
CA TRP A 290 -14.10 17.75 -7.86
C TRP A 290 -13.18 17.48 -9.09
N LEU A 291 -13.00 16.20 -9.48
CA LEU A 291 -12.22 15.85 -10.67
C LEU A 291 -12.80 16.44 -11.95
N ARG A 292 -14.14 16.48 -12.07
CA ARG A 292 -14.81 17.06 -13.25
C ARG A 292 -14.57 18.56 -13.37
N GLU A 293 -14.50 19.24 -12.25
CA GLU A 293 -14.31 20.70 -12.19
C GLU A 293 -12.85 21.12 -12.34
N ASN A 294 -11.92 20.29 -11.83
CA ASN A 294 -10.50 20.68 -11.69
C ASN A 294 -9.54 19.97 -12.65
N CYS A 295 -9.99 19.02 -13.45
CA CYS A 295 -9.15 18.41 -14.47
C CYS A 295 -9.33 19.10 -15.84
N THR A 296 -8.22 19.30 -16.55
CA THR A 296 -8.20 19.95 -17.87
C THR A 296 -9.03 19.24 -18.93
N THR A 297 -9.21 17.91 -18.81
CA THR A 297 -10.02 17.14 -19.75
C THR A 297 -10.84 16.05 -19.02
N PRO A 298 -12.04 15.72 -19.52
CA PRO A 298 -12.84 14.60 -18.98
C PRO A 298 -12.10 13.26 -18.98
N LYS A 299 -11.21 13.05 -19.96
CA LYS A 299 -10.35 11.86 -20.03
C LYS A 299 -9.39 11.81 -18.84
N THR A 300 -8.73 12.91 -18.52
CA THR A 300 -7.82 13.00 -17.37
C THR A 300 -8.56 12.72 -16.05
N ALA A 301 -9.74 13.30 -15.88
CA ALA A 301 -10.59 13.05 -14.71
C ALA A 301 -10.96 11.57 -14.56
N ARG A 302 -11.39 10.94 -15.66
CA ARG A 302 -11.70 9.51 -15.70
C ARG A 302 -10.48 8.65 -15.36
N ASP A 303 -9.35 8.92 -15.97
CA ASP A 303 -8.14 8.12 -15.79
C ASP A 303 -7.63 8.21 -14.34
N ARG A 304 -7.73 9.39 -13.69
CA ARG A 304 -7.41 9.57 -12.26
C ARG A 304 -8.37 8.84 -11.33
N LEU A 305 -9.68 8.96 -11.58
CA LEU A 305 -10.67 8.19 -10.81
C LEU A 305 -10.42 6.69 -10.93
N THR A 306 -10.12 6.21 -12.14
CA THR A 306 -9.82 4.80 -12.41
C THR A 306 -8.60 4.31 -11.65
N ALA A 307 -7.55 5.12 -11.54
CA ALA A 307 -6.35 4.77 -10.78
C ALA A 307 -6.67 4.57 -9.28
N ILE A 308 -7.42 5.50 -8.66
CA ILE A 308 -7.82 5.35 -7.26
C ILE A 308 -8.75 4.15 -7.06
N LYS A 309 -9.74 3.94 -7.95
CA LYS A 309 -10.61 2.75 -7.93
C LYS A 309 -9.82 1.45 -8.00
N SER A 310 -8.75 1.41 -8.81
CA SER A 310 -7.89 0.23 -8.93
C SER A 310 -7.13 -0.04 -7.63
N LEU A 311 -6.65 0.99 -6.93
CA LEU A 311 -6.02 0.84 -5.62
C LEU A 311 -7.01 0.34 -4.57
N LEU A 312 -8.24 0.88 -4.55
CA LEU A 312 -9.30 0.41 -3.64
C LEU A 312 -9.73 -1.03 -3.95
N LYS A 313 -9.75 -1.41 -5.23
CA LYS A 313 -9.98 -2.79 -5.65
C LYS A 313 -8.87 -3.72 -5.14
N TYR A 314 -7.62 -3.33 -5.32
CA TYR A 314 -6.46 -4.07 -4.82
C TYR A 314 -6.47 -4.20 -3.28
N ALA A 315 -6.85 -3.13 -2.57
CA ALA A 315 -7.00 -3.15 -1.12
C ALA A 315 -8.10 -4.12 -0.64
N HIS A 316 -9.17 -4.31 -1.43
CA HIS A 316 -10.25 -5.23 -1.12
C HIS A 316 -9.90 -6.67 -1.53
N GLU A 317 -9.53 -6.90 -2.81
CA GLU A 317 -9.43 -8.24 -3.40
C GLU A 317 -8.09 -8.95 -3.10
N THR A 318 -7.01 -8.19 -2.90
CA THR A 318 -5.67 -8.76 -2.74
C THR A 318 -5.12 -8.60 -1.33
N LEU A 319 -5.32 -7.43 -0.72
CA LEU A 319 -4.80 -7.16 0.62
C LEU A 319 -5.81 -7.50 1.72
N GLU A 320 -7.07 -7.69 1.38
CA GLU A 320 -8.19 -7.91 2.33
C GLU A 320 -8.29 -6.82 3.43
N TRP A 321 -7.82 -5.59 3.10
CA TRP A 321 -7.84 -4.45 4.03
C TRP A 321 -9.17 -3.71 4.04
N LEU A 322 -10.04 -3.98 3.08
CA LEU A 322 -11.39 -3.43 2.99
C LEU A 322 -12.41 -4.59 2.86
N PRO A 323 -13.52 -4.55 3.60
CA PRO A 323 -14.56 -5.59 3.50
C PRO A 323 -15.31 -5.57 2.16
N LYS A 324 -15.30 -4.44 1.46
CA LYS A 324 -15.89 -4.25 0.13
C LYS A 324 -15.18 -3.16 -0.63
N GLN A 325 -15.29 -3.17 -1.95
CA GLN A 325 -14.78 -2.10 -2.80
C GLN A 325 -15.77 -0.90 -2.77
N PRO A 326 -15.43 0.23 -2.10
CA PRO A 326 -16.41 1.29 -1.80
C PRO A 326 -16.87 2.06 -3.04
N TRP A 327 -16.06 2.11 -4.11
CA TRP A 327 -16.34 2.86 -5.33
C TRP A 327 -16.75 1.99 -6.52
N ARG A 328 -17.29 0.79 -6.27
CA ARG A 328 -17.82 -0.08 -7.33
C ARG A 328 -18.91 0.66 -8.11
N GLY A 329 -18.80 0.70 -9.45
CA GLY A 329 -19.77 1.41 -10.30
C GLY A 329 -19.66 2.94 -10.29
N LEU A 330 -18.66 3.52 -9.63
CA LEU A 330 -18.39 4.96 -9.69
C LEU A 330 -17.57 5.26 -10.94
N ASP A 331 -18.10 6.02 -11.90
CA ASP A 331 -17.44 6.30 -13.17
C ASP A 331 -17.60 7.75 -13.63
N ILE A 332 -16.65 8.20 -14.45
CA ILE A 332 -16.74 9.45 -15.20
C ILE A 332 -16.86 9.07 -16.68
N LYS A 333 -18.00 9.41 -17.28
CA LYS A 333 -18.15 9.32 -18.73
C LYS A 333 -17.29 10.40 -19.40
N ALA A 334 -16.31 9.97 -20.18
CA ALA A 334 -15.51 10.87 -21.00
C ALA A 334 -15.91 10.64 -22.45
N PRO A 335 -16.30 11.68 -23.20
CA PRO A 335 -16.60 11.52 -24.60
C PRO A 335 -15.35 11.05 -25.34
N THR A 336 -15.53 10.14 -26.30
CA THR A 336 -14.44 9.68 -27.17
C THR A 336 -14.21 10.73 -28.26
N THR A 337 -13.68 11.89 -27.84
CA THR A 337 -13.62 13.08 -28.71
C THR A 337 -12.53 13.03 -29.78
N ASN A 338 -11.51 12.18 -29.63
CA ASN A 338 -10.42 12.08 -30.60
C ASN A 338 -10.12 10.62 -30.93
N LYS A 339 -10.94 10.01 -31.80
CA LYS A 339 -10.53 8.75 -32.43
C LYS A 339 -9.28 9.05 -33.28
N ARG A 340 -8.16 8.40 -32.94
CA ARG A 340 -6.99 8.39 -33.83
C ARG A 340 -7.44 7.87 -35.17
N ARG A 341 -7.11 8.59 -36.23
CA ARG A 341 -7.39 8.22 -37.62
C ARG A 341 -6.10 8.01 -38.39
N PRO A 342 -6.14 7.25 -39.48
CA PRO A 342 -5.02 7.17 -40.42
C PRO A 342 -4.61 8.57 -40.96
N TRP A 343 -3.38 8.70 -41.36
CA TRP A 343 -2.91 9.81 -42.20
C TRP A 343 -3.63 9.80 -43.53
N THR A 344 -4.05 10.94 -44.04
CA THR A 344 -4.54 11.07 -45.42
C THR A 344 -3.38 11.19 -46.40
N THR A 345 -3.66 10.95 -47.68
CA THR A 345 -2.65 11.07 -48.73
C THR A 345 -2.07 12.49 -48.80
N GLU A 346 -2.91 13.50 -48.66
CA GLU A 346 -2.53 14.91 -48.67
C GLU A 346 -1.63 15.27 -47.48
N GLU A 347 -1.96 14.77 -46.32
CA GLU A 347 -1.14 14.97 -45.12
C GLU A 347 0.22 14.26 -45.20
N LEU A 348 0.26 13.06 -45.79
CA LEU A 348 1.52 12.36 -46.06
C LEU A 348 2.37 13.12 -47.09
N LYS A 349 1.75 13.61 -48.17
CA LYS A 349 2.44 14.46 -49.15
C LYS A 349 3.03 15.69 -48.47
N ALA A 350 2.26 16.41 -47.65
CA ALA A 350 2.74 17.59 -46.94
C ALA A 350 3.89 17.28 -45.98
N LEU A 351 3.81 16.15 -45.26
CA LEU A 351 4.85 15.74 -44.32
C LEU A 351 6.16 15.40 -45.05
N PHE A 352 6.08 14.62 -46.12
CA PHE A 352 7.24 14.10 -46.84
C PHE A 352 7.74 15.01 -47.98
N ALA A 353 7.04 16.10 -48.31
CA ALA A 353 7.53 17.19 -49.18
C ALA A 353 8.46 18.15 -48.44
N ALA A 354 8.62 18.03 -47.12
CA ALA A 354 9.53 18.87 -46.36
C ALA A 354 10.99 18.71 -46.81
N PRO A 355 11.83 19.75 -46.68
CA PRO A 355 13.26 19.70 -47.05
C PRO A 355 14.02 18.56 -46.32
N LEU A 356 13.54 18.13 -45.16
CA LEU A 356 14.05 16.96 -44.46
C LEU A 356 14.08 15.71 -45.37
N HIS A 357 13.02 15.46 -46.14
CA HIS A 357 12.86 14.25 -46.94
C HIS A 357 13.15 14.48 -48.43
N THR A 358 13.23 15.74 -48.90
CA THR A 358 13.49 16.08 -50.30
C THR A 358 14.89 16.58 -50.57
N ALA A 359 15.60 17.06 -49.56
CA ALA A 359 16.96 17.59 -49.66
C ALA A 359 17.89 17.12 -48.53
N TYR A 360 17.48 16.13 -47.72
CA TYR A 360 18.21 15.61 -46.55
C TYR A 360 18.61 16.71 -45.55
N ALA A 361 17.77 17.74 -45.40
CA ALA A 361 18.01 18.85 -44.50
C ALA A 361 17.76 18.41 -43.05
N LEU A 362 18.78 17.82 -42.43
CA LEU A 362 18.70 17.23 -41.07
C LEU A 362 18.58 18.31 -40.00
N PRO A 363 17.72 18.13 -39.00
CA PRO A 363 17.65 19.02 -37.84
C PRO A 363 18.85 18.85 -36.93
N ASP A 364 18.99 19.76 -35.94
CA ASP A 364 19.98 19.64 -34.87
C ASP A 364 19.79 18.33 -34.09
N ALA A 365 20.90 17.70 -33.72
CA ALA A 365 20.94 16.48 -32.88
C ALA A 365 20.11 16.61 -31.60
N ARG A 366 20.14 17.80 -31.00
CA ARG A 366 19.46 18.11 -29.73
C ARG A 366 17.95 17.86 -29.75
N TYR A 367 17.30 17.99 -30.90
CA TYR A 367 15.84 17.92 -31.00
C TYR A 367 15.35 16.70 -31.78
N GLY A 368 15.86 16.48 -32.98
CA GLY A 368 15.39 15.43 -33.91
C GLY A 368 16.35 14.25 -34.05
N GLY A 369 17.55 14.34 -33.50
CA GLY A 369 18.56 13.28 -33.59
C GLY A 369 19.12 13.13 -35.02
N ARG A 370 19.21 14.22 -35.78
CA ARG A 370 19.74 14.27 -37.16
C ARG A 370 19.10 13.21 -38.07
N GLU A 371 19.83 12.14 -38.36
CA GLU A 371 19.41 11.02 -39.24
C GLU A 371 18.16 10.30 -38.72
N ALA A 372 17.96 10.25 -37.43
CA ALA A 372 16.75 9.71 -36.80
C ALA A 372 15.49 10.45 -37.27
N ALA A 373 15.58 11.78 -37.45
CA ALA A 373 14.49 12.60 -37.94
C ALA A 373 14.04 12.22 -39.37
N TYR A 374 14.97 11.82 -40.20
CA TYR A 374 14.70 11.35 -41.54
C TYR A 374 14.13 9.92 -41.57
N TRP A 375 14.79 8.98 -40.88
CA TRP A 375 14.47 7.56 -40.98
C TRP A 375 13.28 7.10 -40.16
N ILE A 376 13.12 7.59 -38.92
CA ILE A 376 12.08 7.10 -38.00
C ILE A 376 10.66 7.32 -38.58
N PRO A 377 10.30 8.47 -39.18
CA PRO A 377 8.98 8.63 -39.81
C PRO A 377 8.76 7.69 -41.00
N LEU A 378 9.79 7.45 -41.84
CA LEU A 378 9.74 6.50 -42.94
C LEU A 378 9.55 5.06 -42.45
N LEU A 379 10.31 4.64 -41.45
CA LEU A 379 10.14 3.34 -40.82
C LEU A 379 8.72 3.20 -40.24
N GLY A 380 8.22 4.24 -39.57
CA GLY A 380 6.85 4.26 -39.06
C GLY A 380 5.80 4.11 -40.15
N LEU A 381 6.02 4.76 -41.32
CA LEU A 381 5.12 4.72 -42.47
C LEU A 381 5.06 3.33 -43.13
N PHE A 382 6.19 2.62 -43.23
CA PHE A 382 6.28 1.35 -43.96
C PHE A 382 6.23 0.10 -43.06
N THR A 383 6.28 0.25 -41.72
CA THR A 383 6.23 -0.90 -40.80
C THR A 383 5.10 -0.81 -39.79
N GLY A 384 4.59 0.37 -39.51
CA GLY A 384 3.64 0.61 -38.43
C GLY A 384 4.22 0.35 -37.03
N THR A 385 5.53 0.30 -36.86
CA THR A 385 6.24 0.07 -35.59
C THR A 385 6.02 1.24 -34.63
N ARG A 386 5.99 0.95 -33.32
CA ARG A 386 5.77 2.01 -32.29
C ARG A 386 6.97 2.93 -32.23
N LEU A 387 6.72 4.22 -31.98
CA LEU A 387 7.79 5.21 -31.89
C LEU A 387 8.88 4.81 -30.87
N GLY A 388 8.49 4.30 -29.71
CA GLY A 388 9.46 3.85 -28.69
C GLY A 388 10.31 2.68 -29.16
N GLU A 389 9.74 1.75 -29.91
CA GLU A 389 10.45 0.61 -30.50
C GLU A 389 11.47 1.10 -31.54
N LEU A 390 11.09 2.08 -32.38
CA LEU A 390 12.00 2.67 -33.40
C LEU A 390 13.12 3.52 -32.79
N CYS A 391 12.82 4.32 -31.77
CA CYS A 391 13.82 5.20 -31.15
C CYS A 391 14.94 4.42 -30.41
N GLN A 392 14.68 3.22 -29.97
CA GLN A 392 15.64 2.40 -29.21
C GLN A 392 16.35 1.33 -30.05
N LEU A 393 16.16 1.34 -31.38
CA LEU A 393 16.80 0.37 -32.26
C LEU A 393 18.33 0.44 -32.15
N LYS A 394 18.93 -0.73 -32.06
CA LYS A 394 20.37 -0.94 -32.14
C LYS A 394 20.81 -1.35 -33.55
N THR A 395 22.07 -1.19 -33.83
CA THR A 395 22.63 -1.66 -35.14
C THR A 395 22.50 -3.17 -35.28
N ALA A 396 22.56 -3.92 -34.16
CA ALA A 396 22.37 -5.36 -34.11
C ALA A 396 20.92 -5.81 -34.37
N ASP A 397 19.93 -4.93 -34.22
CA ASP A 397 18.51 -5.24 -34.48
C ASP A 397 18.17 -5.27 -35.98
N VAL A 398 19.04 -4.79 -36.85
CA VAL A 398 18.90 -4.93 -38.31
C VAL A 398 19.65 -6.17 -38.73
N GLN A 399 18.91 -7.21 -39.13
CA GLN A 399 19.47 -8.53 -39.40
C GLN A 399 18.98 -9.08 -40.74
N LYS A 400 19.67 -10.06 -41.25
CA LYS A 400 19.21 -10.90 -42.36
C LYS A 400 18.81 -12.26 -41.83
N VAL A 401 17.54 -12.59 -41.92
CA VAL A 401 16.94 -13.85 -41.46
C VAL A 401 16.30 -14.53 -42.67
N GLU A 402 16.63 -15.79 -42.94
CA GLU A 402 16.11 -16.54 -44.11
C GLU A 402 16.26 -15.78 -45.44
N GLY A 403 17.33 -14.98 -45.57
CA GLY A 403 17.57 -14.16 -46.77
C GLY A 403 16.81 -12.83 -46.83
N ILE A 404 15.94 -12.54 -45.87
CA ILE A 404 15.10 -11.34 -45.77
C ILE A 404 15.74 -10.38 -44.78
N ASP A 405 15.86 -9.10 -45.16
CA ASP A 405 16.31 -8.06 -44.23
C ASP A 405 15.17 -7.65 -43.31
N VAL A 406 15.41 -7.68 -41.97
CA VAL A 406 14.39 -7.49 -40.94
C VAL A 406 14.84 -6.52 -39.87
N LEU A 407 13.86 -5.89 -39.22
CA LEU A 407 14.00 -5.23 -37.94
C LEU A 407 13.57 -6.24 -36.83
N VAL A 408 14.49 -6.64 -35.99
CA VAL A 408 14.20 -7.49 -34.81
C VAL A 408 13.82 -6.58 -33.65
N LEU A 409 12.56 -6.62 -33.25
CA LEU A 409 12.05 -5.83 -32.14
C LEU A 409 12.08 -6.68 -30.86
N THR A 410 12.97 -6.32 -29.96
CA THR A 410 13.28 -7.07 -28.73
C THR A 410 13.43 -6.13 -27.54
N ASN A 411 13.44 -6.68 -26.31
CA ASN A 411 13.81 -6.01 -25.07
C ASN A 411 15.06 -6.64 -24.43
N GLU A 412 15.79 -7.46 -25.15
CA GLU A 412 16.96 -8.16 -24.65
C GLU A 412 18.21 -7.27 -24.56
N GLY A 413 18.24 -6.20 -25.35
CA GLY A 413 19.34 -5.25 -25.30
C GLY A 413 19.24 -4.27 -24.14
N GLU A 414 20.39 -3.85 -23.60
CA GLU A 414 20.44 -2.84 -22.54
C GLU A 414 19.71 -1.55 -22.94
N GLY A 415 18.79 -1.08 -22.09
CA GLY A 415 17.97 0.11 -22.32
C GLY A 415 16.78 -0.11 -23.25
N GLN A 416 16.59 -1.29 -23.82
CA GLN A 416 15.44 -1.60 -24.65
C GLN A 416 14.24 -2.06 -23.81
N SER A 417 13.04 -1.72 -24.25
CA SER A 417 11.78 -2.10 -23.60
C SER A 417 10.68 -2.36 -24.61
N ILE A 418 9.88 -3.38 -24.36
CA ILE A 418 8.69 -3.71 -25.16
C ILE A 418 7.47 -3.68 -24.24
N LYS A 419 6.37 -3.06 -24.70
CA LYS A 419 5.17 -2.86 -23.92
C LYS A 419 4.39 -4.14 -23.61
N SER A 420 4.53 -5.18 -24.41
CA SER A 420 3.82 -6.46 -24.29
C SER A 420 4.53 -7.53 -25.09
N ASP A 421 4.36 -8.80 -24.74
CA ASP A 421 4.98 -9.95 -25.44
C ASP A 421 4.70 -9.95 -26.97
N ALA A 422 3.52 -9.51 -27.38
CA ALA A 422 3.20 -9.34 -28.81
C ALA A 422 4.06 -8.28 -29.52
N GLY A 423 4.87 -7.53 -28.79
CA GLY A 423 5.87 -6.60 -29.32
C GLY A 423 7.11 -7.28 -29.86
N HIS A 424 7.49 -8.47 -29.32
CA HIS A 424 8.61 -9.27 -29.83
C HIS A 424 8.28 -9.81 -31.20
N ARG A 425 8.99 -9.35 -32.22
CA ARG A 425 8.75 -9.75 -33.59
C ARG A 425 9.85 -9.31 -34.54
N SER A 426 10.02 -10.04 -35.62
CA SER A 426 10.81 -9.60 -36.77
C SER A 426 9.88 -8.96 -37.79
N VAL A 427 10.18 -7.73 -38.21
CA VAL A 427 9.43 -6.98 -39.23
C VAL A 427 10.30 -6.84 -40.44
N PRO A 428 9.95 -7.44 -41.60
CA PRO A 428 10.67 -7.26 -42.83
C PRO A 428 10.81 -5.78 -43.23
N ILE A 429 11.98 -5.44 -43.76
CA ILE A 429 12.26 -4.08 -44.24
C ILE A 429 11.68 -3.95 -45.64
N HIS A 430 10.73 -3.01 -45.80
CA HIS A 430 10.04 -2.75 -47.05
C HIS A 430 11.01 -2.37 -48.14
N SER A 431 10.80 -2.85 -49.37
CA SER A 431 11.65 -2.57 -50.56
C SER A 431 11.86 -1.08 -50.80
N GLU A 432 10.88 -0.24 -50.52
CA GLU A 432 10.99 1.21 -50.63
C GLU A 432 12.01 1.82 -49.65
N LEU A 433 12.11 1.31 -48.43
CA LEU A 433 13.15 1.72 -47.48
C LEU A 433 14.55 1.32 -47.94
N ILE A 434 14.66 0.13 -48.54
CA ILE A 434 15.93 -0.34 -49.14
C ILE A 434 16.31 0.57 -50.32
N ARG A 435 15.37 0.89 -51.22
CA ARG A 435 15.57 1.80 -52.33
C ARG A 435 16.03 3.20 -51.88
N LEU A 436 15.49 3.69 -50.76
CA LEU A 436 15.86 4.97 -50.18
C LEU A 436 17.25 4.97 -49.52
N GLY A 437 17.93 3.82 -49.38
CA GLY A 437 19.28 3.71 -48.86
C GLY A 437 19.34 3.33 -47.38
N PHE A 438 18.27 2.82 -46.78
CA PHE A 438 18.25 2.51 -45.34
C PHE A 438 19.34 1.48 -44.93
N LEU A 439 19.56 0.43 -45.74
CA LEU A 439 20.61 -0.55 -45.43
C LEU A 439 22.02 0.05 -45.58
N THR A 440 22.22 0.97 -46.53
CA THR A 440 23.48 1.72 -46.66
C THR A 440 23.75 2.57 -45.42
N TYR A 441 22.71 3.24 -44.91
CA TYR A 441 22.79 3.98 -43.65
C TYR A 441 23.17 3.06 -42.50
N VAL A 442 22.51 1.91 -42.35
CA VAL A 442 22.81 0.94 -41.29
C VAL A 442 24.28 0.51 -41.32
N GLU A 443 24.81 0.19 -42.50
CA GLU A 443 26.21 -0.19 -42.69
C GLU A 443 27.18 0.96 -42.36
N ALA A 444 26.81 2.18 -42.68
CA ALA A 444 27.60 3.36 -42.33
C ALA A 444 27.67 3.52 -40.78
N ILE A 445 26.56 3.33 -40.07
CA ILE A 445 26.54 3.41 -38.60
C ILE A 445 27.32 2.23 -37.98
N ARG A 446 27.22 1.01 -38.51
CA ARG A 446 28.01 -0.14 -38.05
C ARG A 446 29.52 0.13 -38.07
N LYS A 447 29.99 0.81 -39.11
CA LYS A 447 31.41 1.21 -39.24
C LYS A 447 31.86 2.18 -38.14
N THR A 448 30.95 2.98 -37.59
CA THR A 448 31.26 3.86 -36.43
C THR A 448 31.36 3.11 -35.11
N ARG A 449 31.03 1.82 -35.05
CA ARG A 449 30.95 0.99 -33.86
C ARG A 449 29.91 1.49 -32.82
N SER A 450 28.92 2.27 -33.26
CA SER A 450 27.81 2.68 -32.43
C SER A 450 26.89 1.49 -32.15
N ASP A 451 26.53 1.28 -30.91
CA ASP A 451 25.50 0.30 -30.53
C ASP A 451 24.10 0.80 -30.94
N SER A 452 23.84 2.10 -30.77
CA SER A 452 22.59 2.73 -31.22
C SER A 452 22.56 2.90 -32.74
N LEU A 453 21.42 2.57 -33.35
CA LEU A 453 21.15 2.90 -34.76
C LEU A 453 21.02 4.42 -34.98
N TRP A 454 20.76 5.17 -33.92
CA TRP A 454 20.59 6.63 -33.94
C TRP A 454 21.57 7.30 -32.97
N PRO A 455 22.88 7.40 -33.32
CA PRO A 455 23.89 7.92 -32.39
C PRO A 455 23.64 9.37 -31.93
N SER A 456 22.98 10.15 -32.75
CA SER A 456 22.67 11.56 -32.48
C SER A 456 21.32 11.77 -31.79
N LEU A 457 20.52 10.70 -31.51
CA LEU A 457 19.22 10.83 -30.87
C LEU A 457 19.37 10.79 -29.35
N PRO A 458 19.06 11.87 -28.63
CA PRO A 458 19.07 11.83 -27.19
C PRO A 458 17.89 10.97 -26.67
N LEU A 459 18.20 9.94 -25.91
CA LEU A 459 17.21 9.10 -25.25
C LEU A 459 17.07 9.52 -23.79
N ARG A 460 15.85 9.42 -23.30
CA ARG A 460 15.53 9.61 -21.89
C ARG A 460 15.28 8.25 -21.26
N GLU A 461 15.97 7.96 -20.16
CA GLU A 461 15.81 6.69 -19.46
C GLU A 461 14.34 6.38 -19.16
N GLY A 462 13.91 5.16 -19.47
CA GLY A 462 12.52 4.70 -19.33
C GLY A 462 11.51 5.37 -20.27
N LYS A 463 11.94 6.31 -21.14
CA LYS A 463 11.08 7.06 -22.09
C LYS A 463 11.75 7.32 -23.43
N PRO A 464 12.12 6.29 -24.18
CA PRO A 464 12.91 6.46 -25.39
C PRO A 464 12.24 7.36 -26.46
N SER A 465 10.92 7.44 -26.50
CA SER A 465 10.17 8.25 -27.48
C SER A 465 9.83 9.67 -27.02
N ASP A 466 10.17 10.09 -25.79
CA ASP A 466 9.67 11.38 -25.25
C ASP A 466 10.20 12.59 -26.03
N LEU A 467 11.51 12.67 -26.24
CA LEU A 467 12.13 13.80 -26.92
C LEU A 467 11.79 13.82 -28.41
N PHE A 468 11.94 12.69 -29.07
CA PHE A 468 11.58 12.57 -30.48
C PHE A 468 10.09 12.84 -30.73
N GLY A 469 9.22 12.36 -29.88
CA GLY A 469 7.77 12.57 -30.00
C GLY A 469 7.39 14.06 -29.92
N ARG A 470 8.10 14.85 -29.06
CA ARG A 470 7.93 16.31 -29.00
C ARG A 470 8.42 16.96 -30.28
N TRP A 471 9.65 16.62 -30.69
CA TRP A 471 10.21 17.14 -31.95
C TRP A 471 9.27 16.84 -33.14
N PHE A 472 8.80 15.61 -33.29
CA PHE A 472 7.91 15.23 -34.39
C PHE A 472 6.59 16.02 -34.38
N LYS A 473 6.04 16.26 -33.20
CA LYS A 473 4.85 17.13 -33.03
C LYS A 473 5.13 18.54 -33.50
N ASP A 474 6.27 19.13 -33.13
CA ASP A 474 6.63 20.50 -33.45
C ASP A 474 6.97 20.62 -34.96
N HIS A 475 7.70 19.66 -35.52
CA HIS A 475 7.96 19.54 -36.95
C HIS A 475 6.67 19.47 -37.77
N ARG A 476 5.76 18.59 -37.41
CA ARG A 476 4.44 18.47 -38.02
C ARG A 476 3.65 19.79 -37.95
N ASN A 477 3.66 20.45 -36.82
CA ASN A 477 2.96 21.73 -36.64
C ASN A 477 3.57 22.84 -37.50
N ALA A 478 4.89 22.88 -37.65
CA ALA A 478 5.57 23.83 -38.54
C ALA A 478 5.18 23.65 -40.03
N LEU A 479 4.79 22.43 -40.42
CA LEU A 479 4.25 22.14 -41.75
C LEU A 479 2.75 22.45 -41.90
N GLY A 480 2.13 23.13 -40.95
CA GLY A 480 0.70 23.45 -40.98
C GLY A 480 -0.23 22.26 -40.64
N LEU A 481 0.33 21.12 -40.26
CA LEU A 481 -0.42 19.92 -39.88
C LEU A 481 -0.81 20.00 -38.40
N THR A 482 -1.58 21.02 -38.00
CA THR A 482 -1.97 21.35 -36.62
C THR A 482 -3.33 20.80 -36.22
N GLY A 483 -3.73 21.00 -34.98
CA GLY A 483 -5.06 20.63 -34.44
C GLY A 483 -5.22 19.12 -34.22
N THR A 484 -6.34 18.57 -34.65
CA THR A 484 -6.68 17.14 -34.53
C THR A 484 -5.98 16.21 -35.52
N ARG A 485 -4.89 16.67 -36.13
CA ARG A 485 -4.13 15.91 -37.10
C ARG A 485 -3.49 14.67 -36.50
N PRO A 486 -3.23 13.64 -37.33
CA PRO A 486 -2.63 12.41 -36.85
C PRO A 486 -1.27 12.63 -36.18
N ASP A 487 -1.01 11.91 -35.11
CA ASP A 487 0.31 11.82 -34.45
C ASP A 487 1.16 10.69 -35.05
N PHE A 488 2.37 10.49 -34.55
CA PHE A 488 3.25 9.41 -35.01
C PHE A 488 2.57 8.03 -34.88
N HIS A 489 1.83 7.78 -33.80
CA HIS A 489 1.15 6.50 -33.62
C HIS A 489 0.11 6.21 -34.71
N CYS A 490 -0.37 7.24 -35.42
CA CYS A 490 -1.33 7.08 -36.48
C CYS A 490 -0.73 6.44 -37.76
N PHE A 491 0.60 6.41 -37.95
CA PHE A 491 1.23 5.57 -38.99
C PHE A 491 0.81 4.10 -38.83
N ARG A 492 0.70 3.64 -37.62
CA ARG A 492 0.27 2.29 -37.30
C ARG A 492 -1.20 1.99 -37.69
N HIS A 493 -2.07 3.01 -37.70
CA HIS A 493 -3.40 2.91 -38.31
C HIS A 493 -3.36 3.02 -39.83
N THR A 494 -2.41 3.79 -40.38
CA THR A 494 -2.26 4.03 -41.79
C THR A 494 -1.82 2.78 -42.56
N VAL A 495 -0.85 2.02 -42.06
CA VAL A 495 -0.34 0.79 -42.70
C VAL A 495 -1.39 -0.32 -42.80
N ARG A 496 -2.41 -0.33 -41.93
CA ARG A 496 -3.44 -1.38 -41.94
C ARG A 496 -4.37 -1.29 -43.17
N ALA A 497 -4.61 -0.08 -43.68
CA ALA A 497 -5.52 0.10 -44.81
C ALA A 497 -5.01 -0.51 -46.13
N PRO A 498 -3.74 -0.31 -46.57
CA PRO A 498 -3.21 -0.99 -47.73
C PRO A 498 -3.12 -2.52 -47.56
N MET A 499 -2.67 -3.04 -46.43
CA MET A 499 -2.66 -4.48 -46.15
C MET A 499 -4.06 -5.10 -46.28
N ARG A 500 -5.07 -4.45 -45.71
CA ARG A 500 -6.47 -4.92 -45.79
C ARG A 500 -6.98 -4.90 -47.23
N ARG A 501 -6.66 -3.84 -48.05
CA ARG A 501 -7.03 -3.79 -49.45
C ARG A 501 -6.38 -4.89 -50.29
N ALA A 502 -5.17 -5.31 -49.91
CA ALA A 502 -4.47 -6.44 -50.52
C ALA A 502 -4.97 -7.82 -50.02
N GLY A 503 -6.01 -7.87 -49.16
CA GLY A 503 -6.63 -9.13 -48.72
C GLY A 503 -6.04 -9.76 -47.45
N PHE A 504 -5.05 -9.13 -46.82
CA PHE A 504 -4.44 -9.68 -45.60
C PHE A 504 -5.39 -9.64 -44.39
N SER A 505 -5.42 -10.75 -43.66
CA SER A 505 -6.26 -10.93 -42.47
C SER A 505 -5.95 -9.91 -41.35
N GLU A 506 -6.89 -9.69 -40.43
CA GLU A 506 -6.65 -8.83 -39.27
C GLU A 506 -5.52 -9.40 -38.39
N ALA A 507 -5.41 -10.73 -38.28
CA ALA A 507 -4.35 -11.41 -37.56
C ALA A 507 -2.96 -11.12 -38.17
N THR A 508 -2.82 -11.18 -39.50
CA THR A 508 -1.58 -10.82 -40.21
C THR A 508 -1.23 -9.34 -39.98
N GLN A 509 -2.21 -8.44 -40.09
CA GLN A 509 -2.02 -7.02 -39.80
C GLN A 509 -1.58 -6.77 -38.34
N ASP A 510 -2.15 -7.53 -37.38
CA ASP A 510 -1.78 -7.48 -35.96
C ASP A 510 -0.36 -8.00 -35.74
N LYS A 511 0.05 -9.06 -36.44
CA LYS A 511 1.42 -9.60 -36.40
C LYS A 511 2.44 -8.56 -36.86
N VAL A 512 2.26 -7.94 -38.04
CA VAL A 512 3.12 -6.88 -38.57
C VAL A 512 3.21 -5.73 -37.56
N THR A 513 2.07 -5.25 -37.12
CA THR A 513 2.02 -4.08 -36.25
C THR A 513 2.28 -4.39 -34.75
N GLY A 514 2.33 -5.66 -34.30
CA GLY A 514 2.56 -6.07 -32.91
C GLY A 514 1.39 -5.67 -32.00
N HIS A 515 0.15 -5.91 -32.43
CA HIS A 515 -1.01 -5.91 -31.58
C HIS A 515 -1.23 -7.32 -31.02
N LYS A 516 -1.88 -7.41 -29.85
CA LYS A 516 -2.30 -8.70 -29.34
C LYS A 516 -3.37 -9.26 -30.28
N ILE A 517 -3.12 -10.42 -30.86
CA ILE A 517 -4.04 -11.09 -31.75
C ILE A 517 -5.29 -11.46 -30.96
N LYS A 518 -6.46 -11.03 -31.43
CA LYS A 518 -7.77 -11.40 -30.87
C LYS A 518 -8.24 -12.64 -31.61
N GLY A 519 -8.37 -13.75 -30.92
CA GLY A 519 -8.86 -14.99 -31.52
C GLY A 519 -9.01 -16.11 -30.49
N SER A 520 -9.56 -17.24 -30.92
CA SER A 520 -9.58 -18.48 -30.13
C SER A 520 -8.15 -18.99 -29.92
N ILE A 521 -7.96 -19.88 -28.94
CA ILE A 521 -6.67 -20.54 -28.67
C ILE A 521 -6.09 -21.18 -29.96
N GLY A 522 -6.95 -21.71 -30.86
CA GLY A 522 -6.53 -22.25 -32.15
C GLY A 522 -5.89 -21.22 -33.08
N THR A 523 -6.43 -20.01 -33.17
CA THR A 523 -5.86 -18.92 -34.01
C THR A 523 -4.52 -18.40 -33.46
N VAL A 524 -4.33 -18.47 -32.16
CA VAL A 524 -3.10 -17.96 -31.50
C VAL A 524 -1.99 -19.00 -31.49
N VAL A 525 -2.33 -20.30 -31.42
CA VAL A 525 -1.36 -21.40 -31.23
C VAL A 525 -0.95 -22.07 -32.54
N TYR A 526 -1.82 -22.07 -33.56
CA TYR A 526 -1.61 -22.83 -34.80
C TYR A 526 -1.23 -21.96 -36.04
N ASP A 527 -1.40 -20.64 -35.99
CA ASP A 527 -0.97 -19.77 -37.09
C ASP A 527 0.55 -19.46 -36.99
N HIS A 528 1.36 -20.35 -37.55
CA HIS A 528 2.78 -20.09 -37.79
C HIS A 528 2.94 -19.27 -39.08
N TRP A 529 2.94 -17.93 -38.95
CA TRP A 529 3.33 -17.08 -40.09
C TRP A 529 4.80 -17.31 -40.43
N THR A 530 5.05 -17.68 -41.68
CA THR A 530 6.42 -17.67 -42.21
C THR A 530 6.89 -16.20 -42.37
N LEU A 531 8.20 -15.99 -42.26
CA LEU A 531 8.76 -14.65 -42.45
C LEU A 531 8.40 -14.07 -43.85
N LYS A 532 8.26 -14.96 -44.84
CA LYS A 532 7.86 -14.61 -46.20
C LYS A 532 6.43 -14.05 -46.27
N GLU A 533 5.47 -14.66 -45.59
CA GLU A 533 4.09 -14.15 -45.53
C GLU A 533 4.01 -12.77 -44.84
N VAL A 534 4.82 -12.56 -43.81
CA VAL A 534 4.92 -11.25 -43.16
C VAL A 534 5.57 -10.23 -44.10
N GLN A 535 6.56 -10.64 -44.92
CA GLN A 535 7.18 -9.80 -45.96
C GLN A 535 6.16 -9.39 -47.02
N GLU A 536 5.38 -10.32 -47.55
CA GLU A 536 4.33 -10.03 -48.51
C GLU A 536 3.32 -9.01 -47.97
N ALA A 537 2.93 -9.13 -46.71
CA ALA A 537 2.04 -8.18 -46.06
C ALA A 537 2.69 -6.79 -45.88
N VAL A 538 3.99 -6.72 -45.59
CA VAL A 538 4.74 -5.46 -45.50
C VAL A 538 4.86 -4.82 -46.90
N GLU A 539 5.21 -5.58 -47.92
CA GLU A 539 5.34 -5.08 -49.32
C GLU A 539 3.99 -4.58 -49.88
N ALA A 540 2.87 -5.05 -49.37
CA ALA A 540 1.55 -4.51 -49.72
C ALA A 540 1.29 -3.09 -49.17
N ILE A 541 2.18 -2.56 -48.32
CA ILE A 541 2.07 -1.19 -47.78
C ILE A 541 2.56 -0.19 -48.83
N GLN A 542 1.72 0.11 -49.78
CA GLN A 542 2.06 1.00 -50.91
C GLN A 542 1.32 2.33 -50.82
N TYR A 543 2.04 3.39 -51.17
CA TYR A 543 1.55 4.77 -51.28
C TYR A 543 1.81 5.35 -52.66
N PRO A 544 1.05 4.96 -53.70
CA PRO A 544 1.34 5.33 -55.09
C PRO A 544 1.39 6.84 -55.37
N ALA A 545 0.67 7.60 -54.56
CA ALA A 545 0.63 9.06 -54.66
C ALA A 545 1.80 9.77 -53.94
N LEU A 546 2.63 9.02 -53.21
CA LEU A 546 3.77 9.56 -52.46
C LEU A 546 5.07 9.22 -53.23
N ARG A 547 5.75 10.25 -53.74
CA ARG A 547 7.06 10.08 -54.39
C ARG A 547 8.15 10.52 -53.43
N LEU A 548 8.98 9.57 -53.00
CA LEU A 548 10.10 9.81 -52.11
C LEU A 548 11.40 9.80 -52.92
N PRO A 549 12.13 10.94 -53.00
CA PRO A 549 13.42 10.97 -53.71
C PRO A 549 14.50 10.25 -52.87
N VAL A 550 15.48 9.68 -53.54
CA VAL A 550 16.69 9.16 -52.91
C VAL A 550 17.60 10.34 -52.63
N VAL A 551 17.70 10.78 -51.41
CA VAL A 551 18.49 11.96 -50.99
C VAL A 551 19.43 11.65 -49.83
N ALA A 552 19.22 10.52 -49.13
CA ALA A 552 20.16 10.06 -48.12
C ALA A 552 21.45 9.56 -48.76
N PRO A 553 22.64 9.89 -48.21
CA PRO A 553 23.94 9.50 -48.75
C PRO A 553 24.20 8.00 -48.66
#